data_be61af54edb8bbf25675c66d47321f24
#
_entry.id   be61af54edb8bbf25675c66d47321f24
#
_cell.length_a   1.000
_cell.length_b   1.000
_cell.length_c   1.000
_cell.angle_alpha   90.00
_cell.angle_beta   90.00
_cell.angle_gamma   90.00
#
_symmetry.space_group_name_H-M   'P 1'
#
loop_
_entity.id
_entity.type
_entity.pdbx_description
1 polymer ?
#
loop_
_entity_poly.entity_id
_entity_poly.type
_entity_poly.pdbx_seq_one_letter_code
_entity_poly.pdbx_strand_id
1 'polypeptide(L)'
;MKLLLARHGETDWNARGQIQGQSDPGLNETGRAQARALARRLEETGVPLRRLYTSPQKRSAETAAIVGACLGIEAEAVEGLREICFGVWEGHCWEEIAALWPHSYEAYAADRLRSRPPEGES
;
A
#
# COMPACT_ATOMS: atom_id res chain seq x y z
N MET A 1 -4.20 20.16 14.65
CA MET A 1 -3.59 19.46 13.51
C MET A 1 -4.56 18.40 12.99
N LYS A 2 -4.72 18.30 11.68
CA LYS A 2 -5.50 17.23 11.04
C LYS A 2 -4.56 16.32 10.27
N LEU A 3 -4.77 15.03 10.40
CA LEU A 3 -4.05 14.00 9.64
C LEU A 3 -5.04 13.30 8.72
N LEU A 4 -4.75 13.28 7.43
CA LEU A 4 -5.54 12.56 6.44
C LEU A 4 -4.75 11.34 6.00
N LEU A 5 -5.37 10.17 6.06
CA LEU A 5 -4.78 8.92 5.60
C LEU A 5 -5.48 8.47 4.32
N ALA A 6 -4.70 8.11 3.33
CA ALA A 6 -5.22 7.60 2.07
C ALA A 6 -4.49 6.30 1.70
N ARG A 7 -5.22 5.37 1.11
CA ARG A 7 -4.65 4.15 0.56
C ARG A 7 -4.04 4.45 -0.81
N HIS A 8 -2.96 3.76 -1.17
CA HIS A 8 -2.39 3.82 -2.50
C HIS A 8 -3.39 3.33 -3.56
N GLY A 9 -3.20 3.72 -4.81
CA GLY A 9 -3.98 3.27 -5.94
C GLY A 9 -3.76 1.78 -6.26
N GLU A 10 -4.61 1.24 -7.12
CA GLU A 10 -4.57 -0.16 -7.52
C GLU A 10 -3.30 -0.52 -8.29
N THR A 11 -2.74 -1.69 -7.98
CA THR A 11 -1.71 -2.36 -8.77
C THR A 11 -2.31 -3.60 -9.44
N ASP A 12 -1.61 -4.19 -10.39
CA ASP A 12 -2.06 -5.45 -10.99
C ASP A 12 -2.11 -6.59 -9.95
N TRP A 13 -1.24 -6.54 -8.95
CA TRP A 13 -1.26 -7.50 -7.85
C TRP A 13 -2.53 -7.36 -7.00
N ASN A 14 -2.99 -6.12 -6.73
CA ASN A 14 -4.28 -5.90 -6.07
C ASN A 14 -5.42 -6.48 -6.90
N ALA A 15 -5.43 -6.22 -8.20
CA ALA A 15 -6.47 -6.72 -9.10
C ALA A 15 -6.55 -8.25 -9.12
N ARG A 16 -5.40 -8.93 -8.95
CA ARG A 16 -5.32 -10.40 -8.89
C ARG A 16 -5.44 -10.97 -7.48
N GLY A 17 -5.60 -10.13 -6.46
CA GLY A 17 -5.67 -10.56 -5.07
C GLY A 17 -4.36 -11.07 -4.48
N GLN A 18 -3.23 -10.73 -5.09
CA GLN A 18 -1.89 -11.13 -4.64
C GLN A 18 -1.36 -10.20 -3.55
N ILE A 19 -0.75 -10.80 -2.53
CA ILE A 19 -0.11 -10.04 -1.45
C ILE A 19 1.17 -9.40 -1.95
N GLN A 20 1.33 -8.11 -1.69
CA GLN A 20 2.45 -7.32 -2.17
C GLN A 20 3.59 -7.20 -1.15
N GLY A 21 3.27 -6.87 0.11
CA GLY A 21 4.27 -6.63 1.14
C GLY A 21 5.33 -5.63 0.68
N GLN A 22 6.59 -6.02 0.68
CA GLN A 22 7.71 -5.23 0.19
C GLN A 22 8.03 -5.45 -1.29
N SER A 23 7.37 -6.39 -1.96
CA SER A 23 7.39 -6.46 -3.42
C SER A 23 6.89 -5.15 -4.01
N ASP A 24 7.45 -4.73 -5.13
CA ASP A 24 7.34 -3.34 -5.56
C ASP A 24 6.66 -3.14 -6.93
N PRO A 25 5.43 -3.66 -7.13
CA PRO A 25 4.67 -3.33 -8.34
C PRO A 25 4.24 -1.88 -8.30
N GLY A 26 4.29 -1.21 -9.46
CA GLY A 26 3.75 0.13 -9.63
C GLY A 26 2.24 0.12 -9.81
N LEU A 27 1.65 1.31 -9.93
CA LEU A 27 0.23 1.47 -10.21
C LEU A 27 -0.12 0.97 -11.62
N ASN A 28 -1.31 0.41 -11.76
CA ASN A 28 -1.92 0.19 -13.08
C ASN A 28 -2.73 1.44 -13.50
N GLU A 29 -3.37 1.41 -14.66
CA GLU A 29 -4.18 2.53 -15.15
C GLU A 29 -5.32 2.89 -14.20
N THR A 30 -5.98 1.89 -13.63
CA THR A 30 -7.03 2.10 -12.63
C THR A 30 -6.47 2.82 -11.39
N GLY A 31 -5.31 2.40 -10.90
CA GLY A 31 -4.64 3.02 -9.76
C GLY A 31 -4.26 4.48 -10.02
N ARG A 32 -3.77 4.80 -11.21
CA ARG A 32 -3.48 6.19 -11.59
C ARG A 32 -4.75 7.04 -11.65
N ALA A 33 -5.84 6.50 -12.19
CA ALA A 33 -7.13 7.19 -12.21
C ALA A 33 -7.67 7.42 -10.79
N GLN A 34 -7.50 6.44 -9.90
CA GLN A 34 -7.87 6.57 -8.48
C GLN A 34 -7.06 7.68 -7.79
N ALA A 35 -5.76 7.76 -8.05
CA ALA A 35 -4.91 8.81 -7.49
C ALA A 35 -5.36 10.21 -7.95
N ARG A 36 -5.71 10.37 -9.21
CA ARG A 36 -6.25 11.63 -9.74
C ARG A 36 -7.60 11.98 -9.11
N ALA A 37 -8.46 10.98 -8.93
CA ALA A 37 -9.75 11.18 -8.27
C ALA A 37 -9.57 11.58 -6.80
N LEU A 38 -8.62 10.99 -6.10
CA LEU A 38 -8.26 11.37 -4.74
C LEU A 38 -7.81 12.83 -4.66
N ALA A 39 -6.95 13.26 -5.59
CA ALA A 39 -6.50 14.65 -5.64
C ALA A 39 -7.67 15.63 -5.80
N ARG A 40 -8.57 15.33 -6.72
CA ARG A 40 -9.78 16.15 -6.91
C ARG A 40 -10.64 16.21 -5.65
N ARG A 41 -10.81 15.07 -4.99
CA ARG A 41 -11.56 14.98 -3.75
C ARG A 41 -10.94 15.83 -2.64
N LEU A 42 -9.62 15.80 -2.52
CA LEU A 42 -8.90 16.62 -1.54
C LEU A 42 -9.03 18.12 -1.84
N GLU A 43 -8.98 18.52 -3.09
CA GLU A 43 -9.24 19.92 -3.47
C GLU A 43 -10.66 20.36 -3.09
N GLU A 44 -11.65 19.53 -3.35
CA GLU A 44 -13.07 19.81 -3.05
C GLU A 44 -13.32 19.99 -1.55
N THR A 45 -12.55 19.30 -0.69
CA THR A 45 -12.72 19.47 0.77
C THR A 45 -12.32 20.84 1.26
N GLY A 46 -11.51 21.58 0.52
CA GLY A 46 -11.00 22.89 0.90
C GLY A 46 -10.04 22.88 2.12
N VAL A 47 -9.66 21.68 2.61
CA VAL A 47 -8.71 21.58 3.74
C VAL A 47 -7.32 21.97 3.25
N PRO A 48 -6.66 22.95 3.89
CA PRO A 48 -5.29 23.30 3.50
C PRO A 48 -4.33 22.19 3.87
N LEU A 49 -3.74 21.56 2.86
CA LEU A 49 -2.73 20.51 3.02
C LEU A 49 -1.35 21.15 2.88
N ARG A 50 -0.50 21.00 3.89
CA ARG A 50 0.84 21.59 3.94
C ARG A 50 1.93 20.60 3.62
N ARG A 51 1.74 19.34 3.96
CA ARG A 51 2.72 18.28 3.78
C ARG A 51 2.06 17.01 3.26
N LEU A 52 2.81 16.29 2.46
CA LEU A 52 2.39 15.00 1.90
C LEU A 52 3.52 13.99 2.13
N TYR A 53 3.22 12.97 2.93
CA TYR A 53 4.14 11.89 3.22
C TYR A 53 3.71 10.62 2.52
N THR A 54 4.68 9.82 2.12
CA THR A 54 4.42 8.55 1.45
C THR A 54 5.42 7.48 1.87
N SER A 55 5.01 6.21 1.76
CA SER A 55 5.95 5.10 1.73
C SER A 55 6.84 5.23 0.49
N PRO A 56 8.11 4.78 0.53
CA PRO A 56 8.98 4.77 -0.65
C PRO A 56 8.62 3.71 -1.69
N GLN A 57 7.72 2.78 -1.37
CA GLN A 57 7.28 1.74 -2.32
C GLN A 57 6.55 2.35 -3.51
N LYS A 58 6.78 1.81 -4.71
CA LYS A 58 6.30 2.40 -5.97
C LYS A 58 4.82 2.73 -5.97
N ARG A 59 3.96 1.80 -5.53
CA ARG A 59 2.51 2.01 -5.50
C ARG A 59 2.11 3.24 -4.68
N SER A 60 2.75 3.45 -3.55
CA SER A 60 2.49 4.61 -2.69
C SER A 60 3.15 5.87 -3.21
N ALA A 61 4.40 5.79 -3.64
CA ALA A 61 5.15 6.93 -4.17
C ALA A 61 4.51 7.47 -5.46
N GLU A 62 4.05 6.62 -6.36
CA GLU A 62 3.34 7.04 -7.56
C GLU A 62 2.00 7.69 -7.24
N THR A 63 1.24 7.11 -6.31
CA THR A 63 -0.02 7.73 -5.83
C THR A 63 0.25 9.12 -5.29
N ALA A 64 1.24 9.26 -4.41
CA ALA A 64 1.61 10.53 -3.81
C ALA A 64 2.12 11.54 -4.85
N ALA A 65 2.91 11.09 -5.84
CA ALA A 65 3.40 11.96 -6.90
C ALA A 65 2.26 12.54 -7.74
N ILE A 66 1.26 11.73 -8.07
CA ILE A 66 0.07 12.17 -8.82
C ILE A 66 -0.73 13.17 -7.98
N VAL A 67 -1.00 12.86 -6.72
CA VAL A 67 -1.73 13.75 -5.80
C VAL A 67 -0.96 15.05 -5.60
N GLY A 68 0.34 14.96 -5.34
CA GLY A 68 1.20 16.13 -5.12
C GLY A 68 1.27 17.05 -6.34
N ALA A 69 1.36 16.49 -7.55
CA ALA A 69 1.36 17.26 -8.79
C ALA A 69 0.04 18.03 -8.97
N CYS A 70 -1.09 17.42 -8.63
CA CYS A 70 -2.39 18.07 -8.72
C CYS A 70 -2.57 19.18 -7.67
N LEU A 71 -2.04 18.99 -6.47
CA LEU A 71 -2.20 19.93 -5.35
C LEU A 71 -1.05 20.93 -5.20
N GLY A 72 0.01 20.80 -5.99
CA GLY A 72 1.17 21.68 -5.89
C GLY A 72 2.02 21.42 -4.66
N ILE A 73 2.04 20.20 -4.14
CA ILE A 73 2.81 19.80 -2.96
C ILE A 73 3.80 18.69 -3.36
N GLU A 74 5.05 18.82 -2.93
CA GLU A 74 6.05 17.77 -3.11
C GLU A 74 5.87 16.67 -2.07
N ALA A 75 5.85 15.41 -2.51
CA ALA A 75 5.74 14.25 -1.63
C ALA A 75 7.10 13.93 -0.99
N GLU A 76 7.09 13.63 0.30
CA GLU A 76 8.26 13.23 1.07
C GLU A 76 8.15 11.73 1.41
N ALA A 77 9.14 10.94 0.96
CA ALA A 77 9.19 9.50 1.27
C ALA A 77 9.71 9.27 2.69
N VAL A 78 9.05 8.41 3.42
CA VAL A 78 9.41 8.04 4.80
C VAL A 78 9.58 6.51 4.87
N GLU A 79 10.80 6.04 5.15
CA GLU A 79 11.11 4.61 5.22
C GLU A 79 10.24 3.86 6.23
N GLY A 80 9.94 4.48 7.36
CA GLY A 80 9.09 3.88 8.39
C GLY A 80 7.64 3.61 7.97
N LEU A 81 7.22 4.11 6.81
CA LEU A 81 5.89 3.85 6.25
C LEU A 81 5.87 2.66 5.27
N ARG A 82 6.99 1.98 5.10
CA ARG A 82 7.07 0.79 4.26
C ARG A 82 6.19 -0.32 4.84
N GLU A 83 5.49 -1.05 3.97
CA GLU A 83 4.71 -2.22 4.37
C GLU A 83 5.64 -3.30 4.92
N ILE A 84 5.13 -4.14 5.81
CA ILE A 84 5.87 -5.28 6.31
C ILE A 84 6.21 -6.26 5.18
N CYS A 85 7.31 -6.98 5.34
CA CYS A 85 7.68 -8.05 4.43
C CYS A 85 6.81 -9.28 4.73
N PHE A 86 6.11 -9.78 3.73
CA PHE A 86 5.33 -11.02 3.82
C PHE A 86 6.14 -12.26 3.40
N GLY A 87 7.42 -12.09 3.11
CA GLY A 87 8.32 -13.19 2.80
C GLY A 87 7.84 -14.02 1.61
N VAL A 88 7.81 -15.35 1.77
CA VAL A 88 7.42 -16.27 0.69
C VAL A 88 5.95 -16.15 0.28
N TRP A 89 5.11 -15.48 1.07
CA TRP A 89 3.72 -15.27 0.73
C TRP A 89 3.50 -14.18 -0.33
N GLU A 90 4.47 -13.33 -0.55
CA GLU A 90 4.37 -12.28 -1.56
C GLU A 90 4.16 -12.87 -2.95
N GLY A 91 3.22 -12.31 -3.69
CA GLY A 91 2.82 -12.80 -5.00
C GLY A 91 1.75 -13.89 -4.98
N HIS A 92 1.35 -14.37 -3.81
CA HIS A 92 0.30 -15.37 -3.65
C HIS A 92 -1.00 -14.73 -3.14
N CYS A 93 -2.14 -15.33 -3.48
CA CYS A 93 -3.42 -14.98 -2.87
C CYS A 93 -3.63 -15.77 -1.56
N TRP A 94 -4.60 -15.33 -0.75
CA TRP A 94 -4.84 -15.96 0.55
C TRP A 94 -5.21 -17.44 0.45
N GLU A 95 -5.95 -17.84 -0.58
CA GLU A 95 -6.30 -19.24 -0.83
C GLU A 95 -5.09 -20.12 -1.09
N GLU A 96 -4.14 -19.61 -1.90
CA GLU A 96 -2.87 -20.29 -2.16
C GLU A 96 -2.02 -20.42 -0.89
N ILE A 97 -1.96 -19.38 -0.10
CA ILE A 97 -1.20 -19.36 1.16
C ILE A 97 -1.76 -20.39 2.13
N ALA A 98 -3.07 -20.44 2.29
CA ALA A 98 -3.73 -21.42 3.16
C ALA A 98 -3.47 -22.86 2.70
N ALA A 99 -3.39 -23.09 1.39
CA ALA A 99 -3.13 -24.42 0.82
C ALA A 99 -1.65 -24.82 0.93
N LEU A 100 -0.71 -23.88 0.66
CA LEU A 100 0.73 -24.16 0.62
C LEU A 100 1.40 -24.12 1.99
N TRP A 101 0.94 -23.24 2.87
CA TRP A 101 1.49 -23.03 4.21
C TRP A 101 0.40 -23.05 5.29
N PRO A 102 -0.34 -24.15 5.45
CA PRO A 102 -1.52 -24.19 6.32
C PRO A 102 -1.21 -23.85 7.79
N HIS A 103 -0.10 -24.37 8.34
CA HIS A 103 0.26 -24.11 9.73
C HIS A 103 0.66 -22.65 9.97
N SER A 104 1.46 -22.08 9.07
CA SER A 104 1.86 -20.67 9.15
C SER A 104 0.66 -19.75 8.97
N TYR A 105 -0.23 -20.09 8.06
CA TYR A 105 -1.46 -19.34 7.82
C TYR A 105 -2.38 -19.33 9.05
N GLU A 106 -2.61 -20.50 9.66
CA GLU A 106 -3.44 -20.63 10.86
C GLU A 106 -2.86 -19.82 12.03
N ALA A 107 -1.56 -19.90 12.25
CA ALA A 107 -0.87 -19.13 13.29
C ALA A 107 -1.02 -17.61 13.06
N TYR A 108 -0.85 -17.17 11.83
CA TYR A 108 -1.02 -15.77 11.45
C TYR A 108 -2.47 -15.29 11.60
N ALA A 109 -3.43 -16.10 11.20
CA ALA A 109 -4.84 -15.76 11.36
C ALA A 109 -5.26 -15.65 12.83
N ALA A 110 -4.64 -16.46 13.71
CA ALA A 110 -4.91 -16.44 15.14
C ALA A 110 -4.27 -15.23 15.84
N ASP A 111 -3.05 -14.84 15.46
CA ASP A 111 -2.33 -13.72 16.08
C ASP A 111 -1.38 -13.04 15.09
N ARG A 112 -1.88 -12.03 14.41
CA ARG A 112 -1.12 -11.27 13.39
C ARG A 112 0.02 -10.43 13.96
N LEU A 113 -0.04 -10.11 15.25
CA LEU A 113 0.97 -9.26 15.89
C LEU A 113 2.22 -10.04 16.28
N ARG A 114 2.08 -11.31 16.58
CA ARG A 114 3.18 -12.17 17.08
C ARG A 114 3.63 -13.21 16.08
N SER A 115 2.78 -13.56 15.13
CA SER A 115 3.12 -14.49 14.06
C SER A 115 3.66 -13.75 12.85
N ARG A 116 4.51 -14.43 12.10
CA ARG A 116 5.05 -13.89 10.85
C ARG A 116 4.98 -14.92 9.74
N PRO A 117 4.84 -14.47 8.47
CA PRO A 117 5.01 -15.34 7.33
C PRO A 117 6.42 -15.95 7.29
N PRO A 118 6.61 -17.14 6.68
CA PRO A 118 7.95 -17.66 6.45
C PRO A 118 8.82 -16.63 5.70
N GLU A 119 10.01 -16.35 6.22
CA GLU A 119 10.93 -15.32 5.72
C GLU A 119 10.38 -13.89 5.74
N GLY A 120 9.28 -13.66 6.46
CA GLY A 120 8.65 -12.35 6.58
C GLY A 120 8.84 -11.70 7.94
N GLU A 121 8.11 -10.60 8.14
CA GLU A 121 8.09 -9.79 9.36
C GLU A 121 6.78 -9.99 10.13
N SER A 122 6.86 -9.76 11.42
CA SER A 122 5.67 -9.70 12.29
C SER A 122 5.19 -8.26 12.48
#